data_6fae069db42948e27193224f5a13e896
#
_entry.id   6fae069db42948e27193224f5a13e896
#
_cell.length_a   1.000
_cell.length_b   1.000
_cell.length_c   1.000
_cell.angle_alpha   90.00
_cell.angle_beta   90.00
_cell.angle_gamma   90.00
#
_symmetry.space_group_name_H-M   'P 1'
#
loop_
_entity.id
_entity.type
_entity.pdbx_description
1 polymer ?
#
loop_
_entity_poly.entity_id
_entity_poly.type
_entity_poly.pdbx_seq_one_letter_code
_entity_poly.pdbx_strand_id
1 'polypeptide(L)' 'MYQITYSSEQAFYDGCFEMMKRGACYTANHHSLTITLTGGY' A
#
# COMPACT_ATOMS: atom_id res chain seq x y z
N MET A 1 2.65 -10.28 -8.13
CA MET A 1 2.18 -8.92 -7.78
C MET A 1 0.98 -9.03 -6.87
N TYR A 2 0.98 -8.30 -5.79
CA TYR A 2 -0.05 -8.42 -4.75
C TYR A 2 -0.70 -7.05 -4.54
N GLN A 3 -2.03 -7.03 -4.47
CA GLN A 3 -2.77 -5.78 -4.28
C GLN A 3 -3.60 -5.83 -3.02
N ILE A 4 -3.63 -4.71 -2.31
CA ILE A 4 -4.46 -4.54 -1.13
C ILE A 4 -5.33 -3.31 -1.35
N THR A 5 -6.64 -3.48 -1.26
CA THR A 5 -7.58 -2.38 -1.38
C THR A 5 -8.12 -2.04 0.00
N TYR A 6 -8.09 -0.76 0.35
CA TYR A 6 -8.53 -0.30 1.67
C TYR A 6 -9.89 0.37 1.56
N SER A 7 -10.61 0.41 2.67
CA SER A 7 -11.96 0.98 2.69
C SER A 7 -11.99 2.45 3.11
N SER A 8 -10.87 2.98 3.58
CA SER A 8 -10.79 4.38 3.97
C SER A 8 -9.41 4.93 3.71
N GLU A 9 -9.32 6.26 3.58
CA GLU A 9 -8.05 6.92 3.36
C GLU A 9 -7.10 6.70 4.54
N GLN A 10 -7.62 6.73 5.75
CA GLN A 10 -6.79 6.53 6.92
C GLN A 10 -6.14 5.15 6.91
N ALA A 11 -6.91 4.11 6.61
CA ALA A 11 -6.37 2.77 6.52
C ALA A 11 -5.35 2.67 5.38
N PHE A 12 -5.61 3.36 4.27
CA PHE A 12 -4.69 3.38 3.14
C PHE A 12 -3.34 3.99 3.54
N TYR A 13 -3.37 5.12 4.22
CA TYR A 13 -2.12 5.77 4.65
C TYR A 13 -1.39 4.94 5.70
N ASP A 14 -2.11 4.30 6.60
CA ASP A 14 -1.50 3.39 7.57
C ASP A 14 -0.81 2.23 6.85
N GLY A 15 -1.44 1.70 5.82
CA GLY A 15 -0.85 0.64 5.01
C GLY A 15 0.43 1.10 4.31
N CYS A 16 0.41 2.31 3.74
CA CYS A 16 1.60 2.88 3.11
C CYS A 16 2.74 3.02 4.12
N PHE A 17 2.42 3.47 5.32
CA PHE A 17 3.42 3.66 6.37
C PHE A 17 4.05 2.31 6.75
N GLU A 18 3.24 1.27 6.87
CA GLU A 18 3.76 -0.07 7.17
C GLU A 18 4.69 -0.57 6.05
N MET A 19 4.33 -0.32 4.80
CA MET A 19 5.18 -0.72 3.68
C MET A 19 6.52 0.01 3.70
N MET A 20 6.52 1.29 4.07
CA MET A 20 7.76 2.06 4.19
C MET A 20 8.64 1.50 5.29
N LYS A 21 8.07 1.12 6.41
CA LYS A 21 8.81 0.53 7.53
C LYS A 21 9.50 -0.76 7.13
N ARG A 22 8.83 -1.55 6.30
CA ARG A 22 9.36 -2.85 5.85
C ARG A 22 10.37 -2.72 4.73
N GLY A 23 10.45 -1.53 4.11
CA GLY A 23 11.28 -1.34 2.94
C GLY A 23 10.73 -2.06 1.71
N ALA A 24 9.44 -2.33 1.66
CA ALA A 24 8.83 -3.00 0.53
C ALA A 24 8.73 -2.08 -0.67
N CYS A 25 8.82 -2.67 -1.87
CA CYS A 25 8.60 -1.94 -3.10
C CYS A 25 7.11 -1.99 -3.43
N TYR A 26 6.50 -0.82 -3.61
CA TYR A 26 5.06 -0.77 -3.84
C TYR A 26 4.68 0.45 -4.67
N THR A 27 3.49 0.39 -5.25
CA THR A 27 2.86 1.51 -5.93
C THR A 27 1.53 1.78 -5.24
N ALA A 28 1.29 3.02 -4.86
CA ALA A 28 0.07 3.39 -4.16
C ALA A 28 -0.83 4.21 -5.08
N ASN A 29 -2.12 3.86 -5.12
CA ASN A 29 -3.10 4.61 -5.88
C ASN A 29 -4.11 5.21 -4.91
N HIS A 30 -4.01 6.51 -4.71
CA HIS A 30 -4.84 7.25 -3.77
C HIS A 30 -6.32 7.25 -4.18
N HIS A 31 -6.59 7.28 -5.46
CA HIS A 31 -7.98 7.33 -5.93
C HIS A 31 -8.74 6.05 -5.65
N SER A 32 -8.08 4.92 -5.80
CA SER A 32 -8.72 3.63 -5.56
C SER A 32 -8.38 3.06 -4.17
N LEU A 33 -7.56 3.77 -3.40
CA LEU A 33 -7.10 3.34 -2.08
C LEU A 33 -6.46 1.96 -2.14
N THR A 34 -5.66 1.74 -3.18
CA THR A 34 -5.05 0.44 -3.45
C THR A 34 -3.54 0.54 -3.39
N ILE A 35 -2.91 -0.40 -2.73
CA ILE A 35 -1.46 -0.55 -2.73
C ILE A 35 -1.12 -1.81 -3.51
N THR A 36 -0.26 -1.67 -4.51
CA THR A 36 0.22 -2.79 -5.31
C THR A 36 1.66 -3.07 -4.90
N LEU A 37 1.89 -4.25 -4.35
CA LEU A 37 3.23 -4.65 -3.95
C LEU A 37 3.96 -5.22 -5.16
N THR A 38 5.08 -4.62 -5.51
CA THR A 38 5.85 -5.00 -6.70
C THR A 38 7.09 -5.81 -6.34
N GLY A 39 7.44 -5.89 -5.06
CA GLY A 39 8.56 -6.70 -4.61
C GLY A 39 8.99 -6.27 -3.21
N GLY A 40 9.91 -7.01 -2.63
CA GLY A 40 10.49 -6.65 -1.34
C GLY A 40 9.59 -6.90 -0.14
N TYR A 41 8.55 -7.67 -0.34
CA TYR A 41 7.65 -8.00 0.77
C TYR A 41 7.92 -9.43 1.25
#